data_f35a10642269424f688fff13936571ae
#
_entry.id   f35a10642269424f688fff13936571ae
#
_cell.length_a   1.000
_cell.length_b   1.000
_cell.length_c   1.000
_cell.angle_alpha   90.00
_cell.angle_beta   90.00
_cell.angle_gamma   90.00
#
_symmetry.space_group_name_H-M   'P 1'
#
loop_
_entity.id
_entity.type
_entity.pdbx_description
1 polymer ?
#
loop_
_entity_poly.entity_id
_entity_poly.type
_entity_poly.pdbx_seq_one_letter_code
_entity_poly.pdbx_strand_id
1 'polypeptide(L)'
;MLAEAGPLPRDAAVKLYNASNFFDDRAVPPQDDEAIAGLTAPFARVVVESHPRLVGPRCDALAAQLDGRLEVAMGLETAHTGALARLGKAMTLDDFDRAAARLAAAGAALRVFLLVPPPFVPRADVLRWVARSAAHARACGAAHISMIPLRDDARTEADLSLVEDALDHGAAAAPDCVVAVDLWDIDRLATCARCGPARVARLRHWNLTGRAAPRVACPTCTSPS
;
A
#
# COMPACT_ATOMS: atom_id res chain seq x y z
N MET A 1 -6.57 20.12 -16.01
CA MET A 1 -5.45 19.25 -15.58
C MET A 1 -5.20 18.08 -16.52
N LEU A 2 -6.19 17.22 -16.90
CA LEU A 2 -5.94 16.14 -17.88
C LEU A 2 -5.64 16.64 -19.30
N ALA A 3 -6.18 17.79 -19.69
CA ALA A 3 -5.96 18.40 -21.01
C ALA A 3 -4.56 19.00 -21.22
N GLU A 4 -3.79 19.20 -20.16
CA GLU A 4 -2.43 19.76 -20.18
C GLU A 4 -1.34 18.67 -20.11
N ALA A 5 -1.73 17.44 -19.75
CA ALA A 5 -0.84 16.30 -19.82
C ALA A 5 -0.68 15.90 -21.29
N GLY A 6 0.55 15.89 -21.81
CA GLY A 6 0.85 15.35 -23.13
C GLY A 6 0.34 13.91 -23.31
N PRO A 7 0.64 13.22 -24.43
CA PRO A 7 0.14 11.87 -24.67
C PRO A 7 0.55 10.92 -23.53
N LEU A 8 -0.45 10.25 -22.94
CA LEU A 8 -0.25 9.33 -21.84
C LEU A 8 0.49 8.05 -22.32
N PRO A 9 1.41 7.50 -21.53
CA PRO A 9 1.93 6.17 -21.79
C PRO A 9 0.81 5.12 -21.88
N ARG A 10 0.98 4.08 -22.71
CA ARG A 10 -0.06 3.05 -22.91
C ARG A 10 -0.42 2.28 -21.64
N ASP A 11 0.49 2.24 -20.66
CA ASP A 11 0.37 1.58 -19.36
C ASP A 11 0.08 2.56 -18.22
N ALA A 12 -0.25 3.81 -18.54
CA ALA A 12 -0.51 4.83 -17.53
C ALA A 12 -1.65 4.40 -16.58
N ALA A 13 -1.42 4.60 -15.29
CA ALA A 13 -2.42 4.42 -14.25
C ALA A 13 -2.85 5.77 -13.67
N VAL A 14 -4.13 5.90 -13.31
CA VAL A 14 -4.64 7.04 -12.55
C VAL A 14 -5.01 6.58 -11.14
N LYS A 15 -4.63 7.38 -10.13
CA LYS A 15 -5.03 7.16 -8.74
C LYS A 15 -6.05 8.23 -8.33
N LEU A 16 -7.23 7.80 -7.93
CA LEU A 16 -8.31 8.67 -7.46
C LEU A 16 -8.35 8.63 -5.93
N TYR A 17 -7.38 9.31 -5.32
CA TYR A 17 -7.27 9.40 -3.87
C TYR A 17 -7.86 10.73 -3.39
N ASN A 18 -8.83 10.67 -2.49
CA ASN A 18 -9.56 11.82 -1.97
C ASN A 18 -9.45 11.96 -0.45
N ALA A 19 -8.42 11.36 0.16
CA ALA A 19 -8.22 11.26 1.61
C ALA A 19 -9.42 10.60 2.35
N SER A 20 -10.25 9.82 1.63
CA SER A 20 -11.40 9.11 2.15
C SER A 20 -11.62 7.80 1.39
N ASN A 21 -12.73 7.13 1.67
CA ASN A 21 -13.09 5.88 0.99
C ASN A 21 -13.88 6.17 -0.27
N PHE A 22 -13.44 5.65 -1.41
CA PHE A 22 -14.11 5.87 -2.70
C PHE A 22 -15.57 5.37 -2.68
N PHE A 23 -15.83 4.23 -2.03
CA PHE A 23 -17.18 3.65 -1.94
C PHE A 23 -18.00 4.15 -0.74
N ASP A 24 -17.58 5.22 -0.05
CA ASP A 24 -18.46 5.98 0.85
C ASP A 24 -19.27 6.99 0.01
N ASP A 25 -20.58 6.83 -0.05
CA ASP A 25 -21.48 7.64 -0.87
C ASP A 25 -21.44 9.13 -0.52
N ARG A 26 -20.97 9.48 0.67
CA ARG A 26 -20.78 10.88 1.09
C ARG A 26 -19.47 11.47 0.58
N ALA A 27 -18.47 10.62 0.34
CA ALA A 27 -17.16 11.04 -0.15
C ALA A 27 -17.14 11.12 -1.70
N VAL A 28 -17.70 10.11 -2.35
CA VAL A 28 -17.88 10.03 -3.80
C VAL A 28 -19.31 9.57 -4.06
N PRO A 29 -20.20 10.47 -4.54
CA PRO A 29 -21.58 10.13 -4.82
C PRO A 29 -21.69 9.06 -5.92
N PRO A 30 -22.56 8.03 -5.78
CA PRO A 30 -22.70 6.95 -6.76
C PRO A 30 -23.08 7.41 -8.18
N GLN A 31 -23.81 8.52 -8.29
CA GLN A 31 -24.18 9.09 -9.59
C GLN A 31 -22.98 9.60 -10.42
N ASP A 32 -21.81 9.76 -9.80
CA ASP A 32 -20.60 10.22 -10.48
C ASP A 32 -19.81 9.04 -11.10
N ASP A 33 -20.15 7.78 -10.80
CA ASP A 33 -19.40 6.60 -11.23
C ASP A 33 -19.29 6.49 -12.77
N GLU A 34 -20.36 6.76 -13.50
CA GLU A 34 -20.36 6.74 -14.97
C GLU A 34 -19.43 7.83 -15.55
N ALA A 35 -19.50 9.04 -15.00
CA ALA A 35 -18.63 10.15 -15.42
C ALA A 35 -17.15 9.85 -15.10
N ILE A 36 -16.87 9.27 -13.93
CA ILE A 36 -15.53 8.85 -13.55
C ILE A 36 -15.00 7.76 -14.49
N ALA A 37 -15.81 6.75 -14.80
CA ALA A 37 -15.43 5.70 -15.74
C ALA A 37 -15.11 6.26 -17.13
N GLY A 38 -15.92 7.22 -17.63
CA GLY A 38 -15.67 7.92 -18.89
C GLY A 38 -14.39 8.75 -18.88
N LEU A 39 -14.15 9.54 -17.84
CA LEU A 39 -12.94 10.36 -17.69
C LEU A 39 -11.67 9.52 -17.56
N THR A 40 -11.77 8.32 -17.00
CA THR A 40 -10.63 7.41 -16.79
C THR A 40 -10.43 6.43 -17.95
N ALA A 41 -11.22 6.51 -19.01
CA ALA A 41 -11.10 5.64 -20.20
C ALA A 41 -9.69 5.60 -20.82
N PRO A 42 -8.90 6.70 -20.85
CA PRO A 42 -7.55 6.68 -21.44
C PRO A 42 -6.52 5.90 -20.63
N PHE A 43 -6.82 5.54 -19.36
CA PHE A 43 -5.85 4.90 -18.47
C PHE A 43 -5.98 3.37 -18.51
N ALA A 44 -4.83 2.70 -18.51
CA ALA A 44 -4.77 1.25 -18.45
C ALA A 44 -5.20 0.71 -17.08
N ARG A 45 -5.14 1.55 -16.04
CA ARG A 45 -5.53 1.18 -14.67
C ARG A 45 -6.11 2.37 -13.91
N VAL A 46 -7.16 2.11 -13.15
CA VAL A 46 -7.82 3.07 -12.27
C VAL A 46 -7.70 2.56 -10.83
N VAL A 47 -6.95 3.27 -10.00
CA VAL A 47 -6.71 2.91 -8.61
C VAL A 47 -7.59 3.77 -7.71
N VAL A 48 -8.40 3.13 -6.89
CA VAL A 48 -9.21 3.78 -5.85
C VAL A 48 -8.85 3.24 -4.48
N GLU A 49 -9.09 4.02 -3.43
CA GLU A 49 -8.86 3.61 -2.05
C GLU A 49 -10.19 3.34 -1.35
N SER A 50 -10.28 2.24 -0.62
CA SER A 50 -11.47 1.91 0.15
C SER A 50 -11.16 1.09 1.40
N HIS A 51 -11.97 1.31 2.43
CA HIS A 51 -12.00 0.43 3.58
C HIS A 51 -12.64 -0.92 3.17
N PRO A 52 -12.14 -2.09 3.63
CA PRO A 52 -12.68 -3.40 3.24
C PRO A 52 -14.20 -3.55 3.43
N ARG A 53 -14.76 -2.97 4.48
CA ARG A 53 -16.21 -3.02 4.77
C ARG A 53 -17.08 -2.26 3.78
N LEU A 54 -16.50 -1.40 2.96
CA LEU A 54 -17.20 -0.63 1.91
C LEU A 54 -17.10 -1.28 0.52
N VAL A 55 -16.33 -2.36 0.39
CA VAL A 55 -16.28 -3.15 -0.84
C VAL A 55 -17.57 -3.97 -0.96
N GLY A 56 -18.45 -3.54 -1.85
CA GLY A 56 -19.81 -4.04 -1.96
C GLY A 56 -20.34 -4.00 -3.41
N PRO A 57 -21.66 -4.08 -3.62
CA PRO A 57 -22.28 -4.10 -4.96
C PRO A 57 -21.88 -2.94 -5.86
N ARG A 58 -21.65 -1.73 -5.30
CA ARG A 58 -21.16 -0.58 -6.06
C ARG A 58 -19.76 -0.81 -6.62
N CYS A 59 -18.89 -1.49 -5.85
CA CYS A 59 -17.57 -1.87 -6.32
C CYS A 59 -17.66 -2.84 -7.51
N ASP A 60 -18.57 -3.83 -7.44
CA ASP A 60 -18.77 -4.79 -8.54
C ASP A 60 -19.26 -4.08 -9.81
N ALA A 61 -20.21 -3.13 -9.66
CA ALA A 61 -20.73 -2.35 -10.78
C ALA A 61 -19.64 -1.49 -11.43
N LEU A 62 -18.79 -0.81 -10.63
CA LEU A 62 -17.67 -0.03 -11.15
C LEU A 62 -16.61 -0.93 -11.81
N ALA A 63 -16.32 -2.10 -11.25
CA ALA A 63 -15.39 -3.06 -11.84
C ALA A 63 -15.86 -3.51 -13.24
N ALA A 64 -17.16 -3.79 -13.38
CA ALA A 64 -17.77 -4.12 -14.68
C ALA A 64 -17.65 -2.97 -15.69
N GLN A 65 -17.88 -1.72 -15.27
CA GLN A 65 -17.74 -0.55 -16.14
C GLN A 65 -16.30 -0.30 -16.58
N LEU A 66 -15.34 -0.59 -15.71
CA LEU A 66 -13.91 -0.39 -15.97
C LEU A 66 -13.24 -1.57 -16.69
N ASP A 67 -13.96 -2.65 -16.95
CA ASP A 67 -13.51 -3.81 -17.75
C ASP A 67 -12.09 -4.30 -17.38
N GLY A 68 -11.91 -4.76 -16.15
CA GLY A 68 -10.65 -5.28 -15.62
C GLY A 68 -9.58 -4.22 -15.30
N ARG A 69 -9.88 -2.93 -15.46
CA ARG A 69 -8.93 -1.85 -15.15
C ARG A 69 -9.00 -1.35 -13.69
N LEU A 70 -9.98 -1.78 -12.92
CA LEU A 70 -10.11 -1.38 -11.51
C LEU A 70 -9.06 -2.04 -10.64
N GLU A 71 -8.37 -1.25 -9.83
CA GLU A 71 -7.52 -1.70 -8.74
C GLU A 71 -7.99 -1.02 -7.45
N VAL A 72 -8.35 -1.81 -6.43
CA VAL A 72 -8.79 -1.28 -5.15
C VAL A 72 -7.67 -1.41 -4.13
N ALA A 73 -7.25 -0.28 -3.57
CA ALA A 73 -6.28 -0.22 -2.49
C ALA A 73 -7.00 -0.32 -1.14
N MET A 74 -6.65 -1.32 -0.35
CA MET A 74 -7.23 -1.57 0.98
C MET A 74 -6.14 -1.63 2.06
N GLY A 75 -6.40 -1.01 3.20
CA GLY A 75 -5.55 -1.12 4.38
C GLY A 75 -5.76 -2.46 5.09
N LEU A 76 -4.81 -3.39 4.98
CA LEU A 76 -4.69 -4.53 5.90
C LEU A 76 -4.01 -4.09 7.19
N GLU A 77 -3.09 -3.16 7.09
CA GLU A 77 -2.23 -2.59 8.13
C GLU A 77 -1.27 -3.61 8.73
N THR A 78 -1.78 -4.71 9.24
CA THR A 78 -1.01 -5.84 9.78
C THR A 78 -1.89 -7.08 9.90
N ALA A 79 -1.30 -8.25 9.72
CA ALA A 79 -1.95 -9.54 10.03
C ALA A 79 -1.89 -9.91 11.53
N HIS A 80 -1.32 -9.06 12.39
CA HIS A 80 -1.33 -9.26 13.84
C HIS A 80 -2.69 -8.87 14.41
N THR A 81 -3.54 -9.85 14.69
CA THR A 81 -4.95 -9.64 15.11
C THR A 81 -5.07 -8.73 16.33
N GLY A 82 -4.21 -8.90 17.34
CA GLY A 82 -4.21 -8.07 18.55
C GLY A 82 -3.81 -6.60 18.27
N ALA A 83 -2.89 -6.36 17.35
CA ALA A 83 -2.53 -5.01 16.93
C ALA A 83 -3.63 -4.38 16.06
N LEU A 84 -4.19 -5.15 15.12
CA LEU A 84 -5.29 -4.73 14.25
C LEU A 84 -6.52 -4.28 15.07
N ALA A 85 -6.89 -5.05 16.09
CA ALA A 85 -7.99 -4.69 17.00
C ALA A 85 -7.74 -3.36 17.73
N ARG A 86 -6.49 -3.09 18.16
CA ARG A 86 -6.10 -1.86 18.87
C ARG A 86 -6.00 -0.63 17.95
N LEU A 87 -5.83 -0.82 16.65
CA LEU A 87 -5.81 0.28 15.67
C LEU A 87 -7.17 0.98 15.52
N GLY A 88 -8.25 0.36 16.01
CA GLY A 88 -9.58 0.98 15.99
C GLY A 88 -10.18 1.12 14.59
N LYS A 89 -9.66 0.38 13.60
CA LYS A 89 -10.16 0.43 12.21
C LYS A 89 -11.49 -0.31 12.01
N ALA A 90 -12.10 -0.82 13.07
CA ALA A 90 -13.38 -1.55 13.03
C ALA A 90 -13.39 -2.68 11.99
N MET A 91 -12.26 -3.37 11.79
CA MET A 91 -12.05 -4.40 10.79
C MET A 91 -11.33 -5.60 11.41
N THR A 92 -11.71 -6.80 11.01
CA THR A 92 -11.02 -8.06 11.31
C THR A 92 -10.27 -8.55 10.06
N LEU A 93 -9.41 -9.57 10.21
CA LEU A 93 -8.81 -10.25 9.05
C LEU A 93 -9.89 -10.87 8.16
N ASP A 94 -10.92 -11.48 8.74
CA ASP A 94 -12.04 -12.07 7.98
C ASP A 94 -12.81 -11.00 7.17
N ASP A 95 -12.94 -9.78 7.67
CA ASP A 95 -13.53 -8.68 6.90
C ASP A 95 -12.68 -8.32 5.69
N PHE A 96 -11.35 -8.29 5.86
CA PHE A 96 -10.40 -8.07 4.79
C PHE A 96 -10.44 -9.20 3.75
N ASP A 97 -10.41 -10.45 4.21
CA ASP A 97 -10.40 -11.65 3.35
C ASP A 97 -11.66 -11.72 2.50
N ARG A 98 -12.84 -11.44 3.10
CA ARG A 98 -14.12 -11.38 2.35
C ARG A 98 -14.11 -10.27 1.28
N ALA A 99 -13.56 -9.09 1.60
CA ALA A 99 -13.46 -8.01 0.65
C ALA A 99 -12.51 -8.38 -0.51
N ALA A 100 -11.36 -8.98 -0.21
CA ALA A 100 -10.40 -9.44 -1.21
C ALA A 100 -11.01 -10.50 -2.14
N ALA A 101 -11.73 -11.49 -1.59
CA ALA A 101 -12.44 -12.50 -2.37
C ALA A 101 -13.51 -11.87 -3.30
N ARG A 102 -14.22 -10.84 -2.82
CA ARG A 102 -15.19 -10.10 -3.65
C ARG A 102 -14.52 -9.37 -4.80
N LEU A 103 -13.41 -8.70 -4.57
CA LEU A 103 -12.64 -8.03 -5.63
C LEU A 103 -12.20 -9.02 -6.69
N ALA A 104 -11.67 -10.17 -6.30
CA ALA A 104 -11.26 -11.22 -7.22
C ALA A 104 -12.45 -11.72 -8.06
N ALA A 105 -13.62 -11.94 -7.46
CA ALA A 105 -14.83 -12.34 -8.16
C ALA A 105 -15.35 -11.26 -9.14
N ALA A 106 -15.14 -9.99 -8.83
CA ALA A 106 -15.49 -8.86 -9.69
C ALA A 106 -14.44 -8.56 -10.77
N GLY A 107 -13.33 -9.30 -10.84
CA GLY A 107 -12.23 -9.05 -11.77
C GLY A 107 -11.41 -7.79 -11.45
N ALA A 108 -11.52 -7.26 -10.24
CA ALA A 108 -10.74 -6.11 -9.79
C ALA A 108 -9.41 -6.55 -9.14
N ALA A 109 -8.33 -5.82 -9.41
CA ALA A 109 -7.05 -6.05 -8.77
C ALA A 109 -7.04 -5.53 -7.33
N LEU A 110 -6.29 -6.20 -6.46
CA LEU A 110 -6.10 -5.82 -5.07
C LEU A 110 -4.72 -5.18 -4.86
N ARG A 111 -4.70 -3.97 -4.28
CA ARG A 111 -3.52 -3.35 -3.65
C ARG A 111 -3.70 -3.36 -2.15
N VAL A 112 -2.62 -3.64 -1.42
CA VAL A 112 -2.66 -3.75 0.05
C VAL A 112 -1.73 -2.73 0.68
N PHE A 113 -2.21 -2.02 1.70
CA PHE A 113 -1.39 -1.15 2.54
C PHE A 113 -1.00 -1.87 3.83
N LEU A 114 0.30 -1.85 4.16
CA LEU A 114 0.87 -2.39 5.40
C LEU A 114 1.61 -1.27 6.14
N LEU A 115 1.35 -1.11 7.42
CA LEU A 115 2.09 -0.16 8.27
C LEU A 115 3.47 -0.70 8.64
N VAL A 116 4.48 0.16 8.63
CA VAL A 116 5.87 -0.16 9.01
C VAL A 116 6.44 0.92 9.94
N PRO A 117 6.73 0.57 11.20
CA PRO A 117 6.34 -0.66 11.90
C PRO A 117 4.82 -0.70 12.15
N PRO A 118 4.21 -1.90 12.25
CA PRO A 118 2.81 -1.98 12.67
C PRO A 118 2.71 -1.55 14.15
N PRO A 119 1.82 -0.61 14.49
CA PRO A 119 1.64 -0.14 15.87
C PRO A 119 1.30 -1.29 16.81
N PHE A 120 1.70 -1.17 18.07
CA PHE A 120 1.44 -2.16 19.12
C PHE A 120 2.14 -3.51 18.93
N VAL A 121 3.07 -3.61 18.00
CA VAL A 121 3.94 -4.77 17.82
C VAL A 121 5.32 -4.43 18.38
N PRO A 122 5.89 -5.29 19.29
CA PRO A 122 7.25 -5.08 19.80
C PRO A 122 8.27 -5.00 18.65
N ARG A 123 9.27 -4.13 18.78
CA ARG A 123 10.27 -3.91 17.71
C ARG A 123 10.95 -5.21 17.25
N ALA A 124 11.26 -6.11 18.18
CA ALA A 124 11.86 -7.41 17.86
C ALA A 124 10.98 -8.31 16.96
N ASP A 125 9.67 -8.07 16.95
CA ASP A 125 8.70 -8.86 16.19
C ASP A 125 8.26 -8.19 14.88
N VAL A 126 8.63 -6.94 14.64
CA VAL A 126 8.16 -6.14 13.49
C VAL A 126 8.40 -6.87 12.17
N LEU A 127 9.64 -7.28 11.89
CA LEU A 127 9.98 -7.90 10.60
C LEU A 127 9.25 -9.22 10.38
N ARG A 128 9.06 -10.01 11.44
CA ARG A 128 8.26 -11.23 11.41
C ARG A 128 6.80 -10.93 11.02
N TRP A 129 6.21 -9.88 11.60
CA TRP A 129 4.82 -9.52 11.30
C TRP A 129 4.66 -8.83 9.96
N VAL A 130 5.64 -8.06 9.50
CA VAL A 130 5.67 -7.55 8.12
C VAL A 130 5.67 -8.70 7.11
N ALA A 131 6.55 -9.68 7.28
CA ALA A 131 6.60 -10.85 6.40
C ALA A 131 5.28 -11.64 6.41
N ARG A 132 4.68 -11.89 7.60
CA ARG A 132 3.39 -12.56 7.72
C ARG A 132 2.26 -11.77 7.07
N SER A 133 2.26 -10.45 7.22
CA SER A 133 1.25 -9.57 6.61
C SER A 133 1.37 -9.56 5.08
N ALA A 134 2.59 -9.52 4.56
CA ALA A 134 2.85 -9.61 3.12
C ALA A 134 2.42 -10.98 2.55
N ALA A 135 2.76 -12.07 3.25
CA ALA A 135 2.32 -13.41 2.87
C ALA A 135 0.78 -13.56 2.90
N HIS A 136 0.11 -12.97 3.89
CA HIS A 136 -1.35 -12.96 3.99
C HIS A 136 -1.96 -12.16 2.82
N ALA A 137 -1.45 -10.95 2.55
CA ALA A 137 -1.89 -10.13 1.41
C ALA A 137 -1.75 -10.89 0.09
N ARG A 138 -0.60 -11.57 -0.13
CA ARG A 138 -0.37 -12.44 -1.29
C ARG A 138 -1.38 -13.57 -1.38
N ALA A 139 -1.67 -14.26 -0.27
CA ALA A 139 -2.66 -15.34 -0.23
C ALA A 139 -4.08 -14.84 -0.57
N CYS A 140 -4.39 -13.58 -0.27
CA CYS A 140 -5.63 -12.90 -0.66
C CYS A 140 -5.62 -12.40 -2.13
N GLY A 141 -4.59 -12.67 -2.91
CA GLY A 141 -4.51 -12.30 -4.33
C GLY A 141 -4.02 -10.87 -4.58
N ALA A 142 -3.28 -10.26 -3.65
CA ALA A 142 -2.72 -8.94 -3.86
C ALA A 142 -1.76 -8.93 -5.06
N ALA A 143 -1.99 -8.00 -6.01
CA ALA A 143 -1.04 -7.69 -7.08
C ALA A 143 0.06 -6.73 -6.61
N HIS A 144 -0.31 -5.79 -5.71
CA HIS A 144 0.60 -4.79 -5.16
C HIS A 144 0.52 -4.75 -3.64
N ILE A 145 1.67 -4.56 -3.00
CA ILE A 145 1.79 -4.31 -1.56
C ILE A 145 2.55 -3.00 -1.38
N SER A 146 1.93 -2.02 -0.76
CA SER A 146 2.56 -0.73 -0.43
C SER A 146 2.83 -0.68 1.07
N MET A 147 4.08 -0.62 1.44
CA MET A 147 4.50 -0.42 2.82
C MET A 147 4.44 1.05 3.16
N ILE A 148 3.71 1.40 4.20
CA ILE A 148 3.50 2.77 4.66
C ILE A 148 4.35 2.99 5.91
N PRO A 149 5.51 3.68 5.79
CA PRO A 149 6.31 4.03 6.96
C PRO A 149 5.53 4.93 7.92
N LEU A 150 5.47 4.54 9.19
CA LEU A 150 4.77 5.33 10.20
C LEU A 150 5.63 6.55 10.58
N ARG A 151 5.08 7.77 10.43
CA ARG A 151 5.86 9.01 10.48
C ARG A 151 5.62 9.88 11.71
N ASP A 152 4.50 9.70 12.40
CA ASP A 152 4.04 10.67 13.41
C ASP A 152 3.51 10.04 14.71
N ASP A 153 3.86 8.81 15.01
CA ASP A 153 3.45 8.25 16.30
C ASP A 153 4.63 8.22 17.27
N ALA A 154 4.54 8.99 18.36
CA ALA A 154 5.51 8.96 19.47
C ALA A 154 5.67 7.56 20.10
N ARG A 155 4.84 6.60 19.69
CA ARG A 155 4.87 5.19 20.13
C ARG A 155 5.63 4.27 19.19
N THR A 156 6.07 4.77 18.03
CA THR A 156 6.69 3.93 16.99
C THR A 156 7.89 4.65 16.39
N GLU A 157 9.05 4.12 16.64
CA GLU A 157 10.30 4.60 16.04
C GLU A 157 10.50 3.93 14.68
N ALA A 158 9.85 4.46 13.63
CA ALA A 158 10.23 4.11 12.27
C ALA A 158 11.57 4.79 11.95
N ASP A 159 12.52 4.03 11.46
CA ASP A 159 13.77 4.54 10.88
C ASP A 159 13.97 3.93 9.48
N LEU A 160 14.80 4.56 8.66
CA LEU A 160 15.04 4.10 7.29
C LEU A 160 15.64 2.69 7.23
N SER A 161 16.42 2.27 8.24
CA SER A 161 16.98 0.91 8.28
C SER A 161 15.89 -0.12 8.44
N LEU A 162 14.96 0.12 9.37
CA LEU A 162 13.81 -0.75 9.57
C LEU A 162 12.91 -0.81 8.32
N VAL A 163 12.71 0.32 7.64
CA VAL A 163 11.91 0.37 6.40
C VAL A 163 12.57 -0.44 5.29
N GLU A 164 13.91 -0.36 5.15
CA GLU A 164 14.67 -1.19 4.22
C GLU A 164 14.56 -2.68 4.55
N ASP A 165 14.70 -3.04 5.84
CA ASP A 165 14.55 -4.42 6.30
C ASP A 165 13.15 -4.95 6.06
N ALA A 166 12.13 -4.14 6.35
CA ALA A 166 10.73 -4.48 6.13
C ALA A 166 10.44 -4.72 4.63
N LEU A 167 10.99 -3.88 3.75
CA LEU A 167 10.86 -4.04 2.30
C LEU A 167 11.47 -5.37 1.84
N ASP A 168 12.69 -5.68 2.26
CA ASP A 168 13.36 -6.93 1.89
C ASP A 168 12.59 -8.16 2.41
N HIS A 169 12.13 -8.15 3.67
CA HIS A 169 11.35 -9.24 4.26
C HIS A 169 9.96 -9.41 3.61
N GLY A 170 9.28 -8.31 3.32
CA GLY A 170 7.98 -8.35 2.67
C GLY A 170 8.05 -8.83 1.24
N ALA A 171 9.05 -8.38 0.47
CA ALA A 171 9.26 -8.84 -0.89
C ALA A 171 9.62 -10.34 -0.95
N ALA A 172 10.43 -10.81 -0.01
CA ALA A 172 10.74 -12.24 0.09
C ALA A 172 9.51 -13.09 0.44
N ALA A 173 8.59 -12.56 1.26
CA ALA A 173 7.35 -13.24 1.65
C ALA A 173 6.25 -13.20 0.58
N ALA A 174 6.33 -12.27 -0.38
CA ALA A 174 5.37 -12.08 -1.47
C ALA A 174 6.08 -11.92 -2.84
N PRO A 175 6.78 -12.96 -3.33
CA PRO A 175 7.65 -12.86 -4.50
C PRO A 175 6.91 -12.56 -5.81
N ASP A 176 5.61 -12.86 -5.87
CA ASP A 176 4.78 -12.64 -7.08
C ASP A 176 4.04 -11.29 -7.03
N CYS A 177 4.23 -10.49 -5.96
CA CYS A 177 3.63 -9.19 -5.81
C CYS A 177 4.63 -8.08 -6.14
N VAL A 178 4.13 -6.96 -6.65
CA VAL A 178 4.91 -5.72 -6.66
C VAL A 178 4.90 -5.15 -5.24
N VAL A 179 6.05 -5.21 -4.57
CA VAL A 179 6.20 -4.65 -3.21
C VAL A 179 6.95 -3.32 -3.32
N ALA A 180 6.37 -2.27 -2.76
CA ALA A 180 6.93 -0.91 -2.78
C ALA A 180 6.77 -0.23 -1.43
N VAL A 181 7.52 0.85 -1.21
CA VAL A 181 7.43 1.71 -0.02
C VAL A 181 6.78 3.03 -0.40
N ASP A 182 5.86 3.53 0.41
CA ASP A 182 5.38 4.90 0.27
C ASP A 182 6.49 5.88 0.66
N LEU A 183 6.90 6.69 -0.32
CA LEU A 183 8.00 7.63 -0.18
C LEU A 183 7.54 9.07 0.12
N TRP A 184 6.25 9.29 0.31
CA TRP A 184 5.83 10.62 0.71
C TRP A 184 6.41 10.97 2.08
N ASP A 185 7.02 12.15 2.20
CA ASP A 185 7.71 12.64 3.40
C ASP A 185 8.77 11.67 3.98
N ILE A 186 9.30 10.76 3.16
CA ILE A 186 10.29 9.78 3.61
C ILE A 186 11.56 10.44 4.17
N ASP A 187 11.87 11.65 3.72
CA ASP A 187 13.03 12.42 4.17
C ASP A 187 12.93 12.78 5.66
N ARG A 188 11.74 12.80 6.26
CA ARG A 188 11.56 12.98 7.71
C ARG A 188 12.15 11.83 8.54
N LEU A 189 12.28 10.65 7.94
CA LEU A 189 12.92 9.48 8.57
C LEU A 189 14.43 9.44 8.32
N ALA A 190 14.96 10.33 7.48
CA ALA A 190 16.39 10.41 7.14
C ALA A 190 17.18 11.18 8.22
N THR A 191 17.07 10.77 9.47
CA THR A 191 17.65 11.48 10.63
C THR A 191 19.19 11.48 10.65
N CYS A 192 19.84 10.52 9.98
CA CYS A 192 21.28 10.46 9.85
C CYS A 192 21.75 11.21 8.59
N ALA A 193 22.42 12.33 8.75
CA ALA A 193 22.94 13.11 7.64
C ALA A 193 23.94 12.34 6.75
N ARG A 194 24.62 11.31 7.31
CA ARG A 194 25.63 10.53 6.60
C ARG A 194 25.02 9.48 5.65
N CYS A 195 23.99 8.75 6.09
CA CYS A 195 23.42 7.66 5.29
C CYS A 195 21.98 7.89 4.84
N GLY A 196 21.27 8.85 5.40
CA GLY A 196 19.87 9.14 5.07
C GLY A 196 19.61 9.28 3.58
N PRO A 197 20.34 10.17 2.87
CA PRO A 197 20.15 10.35 1.42
C PRO A 197 20.39 9.06 0.61
N ALA A 198 21.41 8.27 0.98
CA ALA A 198 21.71 7.01 0.28
C ALA A 198 20.61 5.95 0.52
N ARG A 199 20.05 5.85 1.74
CA ARG A 199 18.95 4.96 2.06
C ARG A 199 17.67 5.36 1.31
N VAL A 200 17.33 6.63 1.28
CA VAL A 200 16.20 7.14 0.48
C VAL A 200 16.40 6.83 -1.01
N ALA A 201 17.62 7.02 -1.54
CA ALA A 201 17.92 6.67 -2.93
C ALA A 201 17.77 5.17 -3.20
N ARG A 202 18.14 4.28 -2.25
CA ARG A 202 17.94 2.84 -2.34
C ARG A 202 16.45 2.48 -2.42
N LEU A 203 15.60 3.07 -1.57
CA LEU A 203 14.14 2.85 -1.60
C LEU A 203 13.52 3.35 -2.91
N ARG A 204 13.93 4.52 -3.41
CA ARG A 204 13.50 5.04 -4.72
C ARG A 204 13.90 4.11 -5.86
N HIS A 205 15.15 3.61 -5.84
CA HIS A 205 15.62 2.65 -6.84
C HIS A 205 14.76 1.38 -6.84
N TRP A 206 14.46 0.82 -5.66
CA TRP A 206 13.58 -0.34 -5.54
C TRP A 206 12.19 -0.07 -6.14
N ASN A 207 11.55 1.03 -5.76
CA ASN A 207 10.21 1.37 -6.26
C ASN A 207 10.16 1.52 -7.78
N LEU A 208 11.26 1.97 -8.40
CA LEU A 208 11.34 2.16 -9.85
C LEU A 208 11.68 0.88 -10.61
N THR A 209 12.43 -0.04 -10.00
CA THR A 209 13.01 -1.18 -10.71
C THR A 209 12.50 -2.54 -10.24
N GLY A 210 11.91 -2.60 -9.06
CA GLY A 210 11.58 -3.85 -8.36
C GLY A 210 12.82 -4.67 -7.96
N ARG A 211 14.01 -4.05 -7.96
CA ARG A 211 15.29 -4.75 -7.70
C ARG A 211 15.97 -4.21 -6.46
N ALA A 212 16.51 -5.13 -5.66
CA ALA A 212 17.33 -4.78 -4.51
C ALA A 212 18.65 -4.10 -4.96
N ALA A 213 18.92 -2.93 -4.41
CA ALA A 213 20.25 -2.33 -4.43
C ALA A 213 21.04 -2.76 -3.18
N PRO A 214 22.38 -2.70 -3.19
CA PRO A 214 23.20 -3.00 -2.03
C PRO A 214 22.76 -2.23 -0.77
N ARG A 215 22.84 -2.88 0.38
CA ARG A 215 22.53 -2.28 1.68
C ARG A 215 23.48 -1.12 1.98
N VAL A 216 22.95 -0.07 2.60
CA VAL A 216 23.73 1.10 3.01
C VAL A 216 24.35 0.83 4.38
N ALA A 217 25.64 0.55 4.41
CA ALA A 217 26.39 0.47 5.65
C ALA A 217 26.67 1.87 6.20
N CYS A 218 26.46 2.08 7.50
CA CYS A 218 26.76 3.34 8.16
C CYS A 218 27.32 3.10 9.57
N PRO A 219 28.58 3.46 9.82
CA PRO A 219 29.19 3.24 11.14
C PRO A 219 28.54 4.05 12.26
N THR A 220 27.79 5.11 11.92
CA THR A 220 27.07 5.94 12.90
C THR A 220 25.73 5.30 13.33
N CYS A 221 25.08 4.51 12.45
CA CYS A 221 23.77 3.90 12.69
C CYS A 221 23.87 2.41 13.08
N THR A 222 25.01 1.79 12.92
CA THR A 222 25.29 0.44 13.43
C THR A 222 25.67 0.55 14.90
N SER A 223 24.71 0.87 15.77
CA SER A 223 24.86 0.49 17.18
C SER A 223 24.53 -1.00 17.27
N PRO A 224 25.36 -1.81 17.92
CA PRO A 224 24.99 -3.20 18.20
C PRO A 224 23.76 -3.20 19.09
N SER A 225 22.72 -3.93 18.68
CA SER A 225 21.60 -4.34 19.54
C SER A 225 22.10 -5.27 20.62
#